data_386e6dc36b754028a8a189f530614884
#
_entry.id   386e6dc36b754028a8a189f530614884
#
_cell.length_a   1.000
_cell.length_b   1.000
_cell.length_c   1.000
_cell.angle_alpha   90.00
_cell.angle_beta   90.00
_cell.angle_gamma   90.00
#
_symmetry.space_group_name_H-M   'P 1'
#
loop_
_entity.id
_entity.type
_entity.pdbx_description
1 polymer ?
#
loop_
_entity_poly.entity_id
_entity_poly.type
_entity_poly.pdbx_seq_one_letter_code
_entity_poly.pdbx_strand_id
1 'polypeptide(L)'
;MAEILIMEPELRLGMKMCDTLTRAGHICTLSQTIADGLTKLETSDHLLTILNARLPWKDSFAFLRALSDREWPVLFITGDEANAEHLRAMYPAECAVLPTPFDSHALLSAVANLSQATGQLLTLGSLQMDTRRRQVTKDGRELYLTAQEFALLHALMLSPDAALTREQLLRTAWGYQTVGETRTVDVHIQRLRRKIGPSCIETVYKLGYRLKPA
;
A
#
# COMPACT_ATOMS: atom_id res chain seq x y z
N MET A 1 7.17 10.26 10.02
CA MET A 1 5.88 10.88 10.38
C MET A 1 4.82 10.29 9.45
N ALA A 2 3.77 9.70 10.00
CA ALA A 2 2.68 9.09 9.23
C ALA A 2 1.35 9.72 9.62
N GLU A 3 0.43 9.83 8.68
CA GLU A 3 -0.97 10.17 8.94
C GLU A 3 -1.76 8.88 9.12
N ILE A 4 -2.37 8.70 10.29
CA ILE A 4 -2.96 7.44 10.74
C ILE A 4 -4.45 7.63 11.00
N LEU A 5 -5.30 6.85 10.34
CA LEU A 5 -6.71 6.74 10.66
C LEU A 5 -6.91 5.63 11.70
N ILE A 6 -7.52 5.96 12.83
CA ILE A 6 -7.84 5.01 13.89
C ILE A 6 -9.34 4.76 13.91
N MET A 7 -9.73 3.53 13.63
CA MET A 7 -11.09 3.03 13.62
C MET A 7 -11.34 2.24 14.92
N GLU A 8 -11.83 2.92 15.98
CA GLU A 8 -11.99 2.35 17.30
C GLU A 8 -13.35 2.76 17.90
N PRO A 9 -14.26 1.79 18.16
CA PRO A 9 -15.58 2.10 18.71
C PRO A 9 -15.53 2.62 20.15
N GLU A 10 -14.51 2.25 20.92
CA GLU A 10 -14.35 2.72 22.30
C GLU A 10 -13.53 4.01 22.32
N LEU A 11 -14.20 5.15 22.60
CA LEU A 11 -13.59 6.48 22.59
C LEU A 11 -12.33 6.59 23.47
N ARG A 12 -12.38 6.01 24.68
CA ARG A 12 -11.25 6.07 25.63
C ARG A 12 -10.01 5.38 25.09
N LEU A 13 -10.16 4.21 24.49
CA LEU A 13 -9.06 3.46 23.88
C LEU A 13 -8.54 4.18 22.65
N GLY A 14 -9.44 4.67 21.79
CA GLY A 14 -9.09 5.45 20.61
C GLY A 14 -8.27 6.70 20.95
N MET A 15 -8.71 7.48 21.94
CA MET A 15 -7.98 8.67 22.42
C MET A 15 -6.59 8.31 22.98
N LYS A 16 -6.49 7.22 23.75
CA LYS A 16 -5.21 6.75 24.29
C LYS A 16 -4.23 6.35 23.17
N MET A 17 -4.72 5.68 22.14
CA MET A 17 -3.91 5.34 20.95
C MET A 17 -3.47 6.60 20.22
N CYS A 18 -4.39 7.54 19.96
CA CYS A 18 -4.06 8.83 19.35
C CYS A 18 -2.97 9.57 20.13
N ASP A 19 -3.11 9.71 21.46
CA ASP A 19 -2.12 10.38 22.29
C ASP A 19 -0.74 9.70 22.24
N THR A 20 -0.71 8.37 22.31
CA THR A 20 0.52 7.58 22.21
C THR A 20 1.24 7.81 20.88
N LEU A 21 0.50 7.75 19.76
CA LEU A 21 1.05 7.89 18.42
C LEU A 21 1.42 9.35 18.10
N THR A 22 0.65 10.32 18.59
CA THR A 22 0.96 11.74 18.41
C THR A 22 2.24 12.13 19.15
N ARG A 23 2.47 11.60 20.36
CA ARG A 23 3.74 11.78 21.07
C ARG A 23 4.92 11.16 20.33
N ALA A 24 4.70 10.13 19.54
CA ALA A 24 5.72 9.53 18.68
C ALA A 24 5.90 10.27 17.32
N GLY A 25 5.20 11.39 17.11
CA GLY A 25 5.34 12.23 15.92
C GLY A 25 4.44 11.87 14.75
N HIS A 26 3.36 11.08 14.97
CA HIS A 26 2.37 10.80 13.96
C HIS A 26 1.19 11.78 14.03
N ILE A 27 0.47 11.93 12.92
CA ILE A 27 -0.80 12.67 12.87
C ILE A 27 -1.91 11.63 12.92
N CYS A 28 -2.83 11.76 13.88
CA CYS A 28 -3.88 10.76 14.10
C CYS A 28 -5.27 11.36 13.94
N THR A 29 -6.11 10.64 13.21
CA THR A 29 -7.54 10.94 13.06
C THR A 29 -8.32 9.77 13.63
N LEU A 30 -9.24 10.01 14.59
CA LEU A 30 -10.05 9.00 15.23
C LEU A 30 -11.45 8.95 14.60
N SER A 31 -11.94 7.75 14.33
CA SER A 31 -13.32 7.48 13.96
C SER A 31 -13.89 6.32 14.78
N GLN A 32 -15.13 6.45 15.23
CA GLN A 32 -15.82 5.42 15.99
C GLN A 32 -16.79 4.58 15.15
N THR A 33 -17.06 5.00 13.92
CA THR A 33 -18.00 4.34 13.00
C THR A 33 -17.41 4.19 11.61
N ILE A 34 -17.86 3.18 10.88
CA ILE A 34 -17.43 2.93 9.51
C ILE A 34 -17.84 4.10 8.59
N ALA A 35 -19.04 4.66 8.77
CA ALA A 35 -19.51 5.78 7.95
C ALA A 35 -18.63 7.02 8.08
N ASP A 36 -18.27 7.41 9.31
CA ASP A 36 -17.34 8.52 9.55
C ASP A 36 -15.94 8.21 9.03
N GLY A 37 -15.48 6.95 9.18
CA GLY A 37 -14.21 6.49 8.62
C GLY A 37 -14.15 6.61 7.10
N LEU A 38 -15.20 6.19 6.38
CA LEU A 38 -15.29 6.33 4.91
C LEU A 38 -15.19 7.79 4.48
N THR A 39 -15.90 8.69 5.16
CA THR A 39 -15.82 10.14 4.86
C THR A 39 -14.40 10.67 5.06
N LYS A 40 -13.71 10.23 6.10
CA LYS A 40 -12.31 10.63 6.37
C LYS A 40 -11.34 10.08 5.35
N LEU A 41 -11.56 8.85 4.86
CA LEU A 41 -10.76 8.27 3.76
C LEU A 41 -10.85 9.07 2.46
N GLU A 42 -11.98 9.70 2.19
CA GLU A 42 -12.19 10.50 0.98
C GLU A 42 -11.53 11.88 1.07
N THR A 43 -11.38 12.40 2.28
CA THR A 43 -10.93 13.78 2.52
C THR A 43 -9.47 13.92 2.91
N SER A 44 -8.78 12.83 3.18
CA SER A 44 -7.39 12.84 3.70
C SER A 44 -6.58 11.68 3.14
N ASP A 45 -5.30 11.93 2.90
CA ASP A 45 -4.33 10.92 2.44
C ASP A 45 -3.71 10.18 3.65
N HIS A 46 -4.53 9.39 4.34
CA HIS A 46 -4.02 8.56 5.42
C HIS A 46 -3.07 7.49 4.87
N LEU A 47 -1.95 7.29 5.56
CA LEU A 47 -0.89 6.38 5.11
C LEU A 47 -0.94 5.02 5.81
N LEU A 48 -1.78 4.88 6.85
CA LEU A 48 -1.99 3.67 7.62
C LEU A 48 -3.35 3.74 8.31
N THR A 49 -4.05 2.62 8.36
CA THR A 49 -5.29 2.50 9.12
C THR A 49 -5.12 1.50 10.26
N ILE A 50 -5.51 1.89 11.46
CA ILE A 50 -5.68 0.98 12.61
C ILE A 50 -7.16 0.65 12.71
N LEU A 51 -7.52 -0.63 12.61
CA LEU A 51 -8.91 -1.08 12.55
C LEU A 51 -9.19 -2.08 13.66
N ASN A 52 -10.08 -1.71 14.60
CA ASN A 52 -10.54 -2.65 15.61
C ASN A 52 -11.58 -3.61 15.01
N ALA A 53 -11.32 -4.92 15.15
CA ALA A 53 -12.19 -5.98 14.65
C ALA A 53 -13.56 -6.08 15.37
N ARG A 54 -13.80 -5.31 16.43
CA ARG A 54 -15.11 -5.20 17.08
C ARG A 54 -16.12 -4.29 16.37
N LEU A 55 -15.67 -3.55 15.36
CA LEU A 55 -16.59 -2.76 14.52
C LEU A 55 -17.56 -3.67 13.76
N PRO A 56 -18.79 -3.23 13.51
CA PRO A 56 -19.81 -4.05 12.84
C PRO A 56 -19.38 -4.49 11.44
N TRP A 57 -19.29 -5.82 11.21
CA TRP A 57 -18.77 -6.40 9.95
C TRP A 57 -19.62 -6.08 8.72
N LYS A 58 -20.91 -5.86 8.86
CA LYS A 58 -21.78 -5.55 7.72
C LYS A 58 -21.33 -4.34 6.93
N ASP A 59 -20.78 -3.34 7.63
CA ASP A 59 -20.32 -2.09 7.03
C ASP A 59 -18.81 -2.11 6.76
N SER A 60 -18.07 -3.05 7.37
CA SER A 60 -16.60 -3.12 7.29
C SER A 60 -16.11 -3.59 5.92
N PHE A 61 -16.89 -4.36 5.16
CA PHE A 61 -16.50 -4.81 3.83
C PHE A 61 -16.30 -3.66 2.84
N ALA A 62 -17.19 -2.67 2.83
CA ALA A 62 -17.04 -1.49 1.98
C ALA A 62 -15.79 -0.68 2.35
N PHE A 63 -15.52 -0.56 3.65
CA PHE A 63 -14.35 0.11 4.18
C PHE A 63 -13.04 -0.62 3.82
N LEU A 64 -12.98 -1.93 4.06
CA LEU A 64 -11.82 -2.76 3.71
C LEU A 64 -11.56 -2.75 2.20
N ARG A 65 -12.60 -2.76 1.39
CA ARG A 65 -12.48 -2.63 -0.07
C ARG A 65 -11.90 -1.28 -0.46
N ALA A 66 -12.39 -0.18 0.12
CA ALA A 66 -11.88 1.16 -0.13
C ALA A 66 -10.39 1.31 0.26
N LEU A 67 -9.95 0.63 1.33
CA LEU A 67 -8.55 0.54 1.73
C LEU A 67 -7.73 -0.34 0.77
N SER A 68 -8.28 -1.49 0.37
CA SER A 68 -7.62 -2.44 -0.52
C SER A 68 -7.40 -1.86 -1.93
N ASP A 69 -8.38 -1.12 -2.45
CA ASP A 69 -8.27 -0.44 -3.75
C ASP A 69 -7.13 0.61 -3.76
N ARG A 70 -6.72 1.08 -2.59
CA ARG A 70 -5.61 2.01 -2.38
C ARG A 70 -4.32 1.33 -1.92
N GLU A 71 -4.34 0.03 -1.68
CA GLU A 71 -3.24 -0.76 -1.12
C GLU A 71 -2.70 -0.18 0.20
N TRP A 72 -3.56 0.44 0.99
CA TRP A 72 -3.15 1.04 2.26
C TRP A 72 -2.93 -0.02 3.32
N PRO A 73 -1.86 0.09 4.14
CA PRO A 73 -1.60 -0.85 5.21
C PRO A 73 -2.64 -0.78 6.31
N VAL A 74 -2.98 -1.93 6.85
CA VAL A 74 -3.95 -2.04 7.94
C VAL A 74 -3.34 -2.77 9.14
N LEU A 75 -3.38 -2.11 10.29
CA LEU A 75 -3.14 -2.75 11.58
C LEU A 75 -4.47 -3.17 12.18
N PHE A 76 -4.76 -4.44 12.16
CA PHE A 76 -5.94 -4.98 12.83
C PHE A 76 -5.71 -5.12 14.33
N ILE A 77 -6.69 -4.72 15.15
CA ILE A 77 -6.72 -4.95 16.58
C ILE A 77 -7.80 -5.99 16.88
N THR A 78 -7.42 -7.12 17.48
CA THR A 78 -8.35 -8.19 17.86
C THR A 78 -7.89 -8.92 19.11
N GLY A 79 -8.83 -9.40 19.90
CA GLY A 79 -8.56 -10.31 21.04
C GLY A 79 -8.74 -11.78 20.71
N ASP A 80 -9.07 -12.11 19.46
CA ASP A 80 -9.35 -13.46 19.00
C ASP A 80 -8.34 -13.88 17.91
N GLU A 81 -7.57 -14.93 18.20
CA GLU A 81 -6.52 -15.43 17.31
C GLU A 81 -7.08 -16.07 16.04
N ALA A 82 -8.22 -16.76 16.13
CA ALA A 82 -8.91 -17.31 14.96
C ALA A 82 -9.38 -16.20 14.01
N ASN A 83 -9.80 -15.07 14.56
CA ASN A 83 -10.17 -13.88 13.79
C ASN A 83 -8.94 -13.23 13.12
N ALA A 84 -7.76 -13.32 13.72
CA ALA A 84 -6.53 -12.76 13.18
C ALA A 84 -6.12 -13.40 11.83
N GLU A 85 -6.22 -14.72 11.71
CA GLU A 85 -5.93 -15.43 10.46
C GLU A 85 -6.95 -15.08 9.37
N HIS A 86 -8.21 -15.01 9.74
CA HIS A 86 -9.28 -14.64 8.82
C HIS A 86 -9.10 -13.21 8.28
N LEU A 87 -8.74 -12.26 9.14
CA LEU A 87 -8.46 -10.88 8.77
C LEU A 87 -7.29 -10.77 7.78
N ARG A 88 -6.20 -11.50 8.03
CA ARG A 88 -5.06 -11.55 7.10
C ARG A 88 -5.45 -12.15 5.75
N ALA A 89 -6.27 -13.19 5.75
CA ALA A 89 -6.74 -13.83 4.51
C ALA A 89 -7.68 -12.95 3.69
N MET A 90 -8.47 -12.11 4.36
CA MET A 90 -9.43 -11.21 3.72
C MET A 90 -8.81 -9.93 3.17
N TYR A 91 -7.67 -9.49 3.71
CA TYR A 91 -7.03 -8.24 3.29
C TYR A 91 -5.76 -8.53 2.50
N PRO A 92 -5.80 -8.43 1.15
CA PRO A 92 -4.69 -8.84 0.29
C PRO A 92 -3.50 -7.86 0.29
N ALA A 93 -3.70 -6.62 0.75
CA ALA A 93 -2.63 -5.65 0.91
C ALA A 93 -1.87 -5.90 2.23
N GLU A 94 -0.85 -5.07 2.48
CA GLU A 94 -0.03 -5.24 3.66
C GLU A 94 -0.83 -5.03 4.94
N CYS A 95 -0.82 -6.03 5.81
CA CYS A 95 -1.48 -5.95 7.10
C CYS A 95 -0.71 -6.65 8.22
N ALA A 96 -0.94 -6.17 9.43
CA ALA A 96 -0.49 -6.81 10.65
C ALA A 96 -1.65 -6.93 11.64
N VAL A 97 -1.47 -7.77 12.65
CA VAL A 97 -2.46 -7.93 13.72
C VAL A 97 -1.79 -7.65 15.05
N LEU A 98 -2.43 -6.80 15.85
CA LEU A 98 -2.04 -6.50 17.22
C LEU A 98 -3.08 -7.13 18.16
N PRO A 99 -2.69 -8.17 18.93
CA PRO A 99 -3.61 -8.81 19.87
C PRO A 99 -3.93 -7.90 21.06
N THR A 100 -5.15 -7.98 21.57
CA THR A 100 -5.54 -7.31 22.82
C THR A 100 -5.43 -8.28 24.01
N PRO A 101 -4.98 -7.83 25.19
CA PRO A 101 -4.52 -6.48 25.52
C PRO A 101 -3.12 -6.18 25.01
N PHE A 102 -2.85 -4.93 24.65
CA PHE A 102 -1.52 -4.45 24.20
C PHE A 102 -1.09 -3.22 25.01
N ASP A 103 0.20 -2.99 25.08
CA ASP A 103 0.82 -1.80 25.65
C ASP A 103 1.20 -0.77 24.57
N SER A 104 1.66 0.39 25.02
CA SER A 104 2.08 1.47 24.11
C SER A 104 3.28 1.07 23.24
N HIS A 105 4.19 0.25 23.76
CA HIS A 105 5.36 -0.20 23.02
C HIS A 105 4.97 -1.15 21.87
N ALA A 106 4.09 -2.10 22.13
CA ALA A 106 3.57 -3.01 21.11
C ALA A 106 2.84 -2.26 19.99
N LEU A 107 2.01 -1.25 20.33
CA LEU A 107 1.35 -0.40 19.35
C LEU A 107 2.35 0.36 18.48
N LEU A 108 3.34 1.03 19.10
CA LEU A 108 4.36 1.79 18.37
C LEU A 108 5.22 0.89 17.48
N SER A 109 5.60 -0.29 17.97
CA SER A 109 6.37 -1.26 17.19
C SER A 109 5.58 -1.79 15.99
N ALA A 110 4.30 -2.12 16.15
CA ALA A 110 3.44 -2.58 15.08
C ALA A 110 3.26 -1.50 13.98
N VAL A 111 3.02 -0.25 14.40
CA VAL A 111 2.90 0.90 13.48
C VAL A 111 4.23 1.17 12.78
N ALA A 112 5.36 1.13 13.49
CA ALA A 112 6.69 1.33 12.89
C ALA A 112 7.00 0.26 11.83
N ASN A 113 6.73 -1.01 12.12
CA ASN A 113 6.95 -2.12 11.18
C ASN A 113 6.12 -1.94 9.91
N LEU A 114 4.81 -1.68 10.03
CA LEU A 114 3.95 -1.42 8.89
C LEU A 114 4.35 -0.15 8.14
N SER A 115 4.76 0.90 8.83
CA SER A 115 5.20 2.14 8.18
C SER A 115 6.53 1.99 7.44
N GLN A 116 7.41 1.08 7.86
CA GLN A 116 8.65 0.76 7.16
C GLN A 116 8.41 -0.14 5.95
N ALA A 117 7.51 -1.09 6.08
CA ALA A 117 7.17 -2.02 5.02
C ALA A 117 6.43 -1.33 3.84
N THR A 118 5.66 -0.26 4.13
CA THR A 118 4.80 0.42 3.14
C THR A 118 5.43 1.62 2.42
N GLY A 119 6.66 1.96 2.70
CA GLY A 119 7.27 3.13 2.09
C GLY A 119 8.73 2.93 1.71
N GLN A 120 8.98 2.36 0.55
CA GLN A 120 10.31 2.37 -0.05
C GLN A 120 10.45 3.54 -1.01
N LEU A 121 11.42 4.42 -0.74
CA LEU A 121 11.92 5.32 -1.77
C LEU A 121 12.85 4.49 -2.66
N LEU A 122 12.32 3.99 -3.76
CA LEU A 122 13.12 3.30 -4.78
C LEU A 122 13.80 4.34 -5.66
N THR A 123 15.11 4.21 -5.84
CA THR A 123 15.88 5.12 -6.68
C THR A 123 16.70 4.32 -7.70
N LEU A 124 16.59 4.70 -8.96
CA LEU A 124 17.39 4.14 -10.05
C LEU A 124 17.83 5.26 -11.01
N GLY A 125 19.07 5.70 -10.89
CA GLY A 125 19.55 6.88 -11.60
C GLY A 125 18.77 8.13 -11.22
N SER A 126 18.21 8.82 -12.20
CA SER A 126 17.37 10.01 -11.98
C SER A 126 15.89 9.68 -11.66
N LEU A 127 15.50 8.41 -11.75
CA LEU A 127 14.15 7.95 -11.49
C LEU A 127 13.99 7.62 -10.00
N GLN A 128 13.00 8.23 -9.36
CA GLN A 128 12.66 7.99 -7.96
C GLN A 128 11.17 7.64 -7.86
N MET A 129 10.86 6.65 -7.06
CA MET A 129 9.49 6.23 -6.77
C MET A 129 9.29 6.18 -5.25
N ASP A 130 8.44 7.07 -4.76
CA ASP A 130 7.91 6.99 -3.40
C ASP A 130 6.66 6.10 -3.43
N THR A 131 6.82 4.86 -3.02
CA THR A 131 5.72 3.89 -3.04
C THR A 131 4.63 4.26 -2.05
N ARG A 132 4.99 4.97 -0.98
CA ARG A 132 4.09 5.44 0.06
C ARG A 132 3.16 6.56 -0.42
N ARG A 133 3.74 7.56 -1.13
CA ARG A 133 2.97 8.68 -1.69
C ARG A 133 2.39 8.36 -3.06
N ARG A 134 2.72 7.18 -3.61
CA ARG A 134 2.44 6.79 -5.00
C ARG A 134 2.92 7.83 -6.01
N GLN A 135 4.03 8.50 -5.68
CA GLN A 135 4.64 9.53 -6.51
C GLN A 135 5.87 8.97 -7.22
N VAL A 136 6.01 9.35 -8.47
CA VAL A 136 7.20 9.04 -9.26
C VAL A 136 7.78 10.34 -9.78
N THR A 137 9.07 10.51 -9.63
CA THR A 137 9.79 11.65 -10.19
C THR A 137 10.93 11.17 -11.09
N LYS A 138 11.20 11.91 -12.14
CA LYS A 138 12.38 11.73 -12.98
C LYS A 138 13.03 13.08 -13.23
N ASP A 139 14.36 13.16 -13.02
CA ASP A 139 15.12 14.42 -13.13
C ASP A 139 14.49 15.55 -12.27
N GLY A 140 13.92 15.20 -11.09
CA GLY A 140 13.24 16.11 -10.19
C GLY A 140 11.84 16.56 -10.63
N ARG A 141 11.31 16.05 -11.76
CA ARG A 141 9.97 16.35 -12.26
C ARG A 141 9.01 15.21 -11.96
N GLU A 142 7.83 15.56 -11.45
CA GLU A 142 6.78 14.58 -11.15
C GLU A 142 6.20 13.97 -12.44
N LEU A 143 5.97 12.64 -12.40
CA LEU A 143 5.38 11.86 -13.49
C LEU A 143 4.02 11.29 -13.05
N TYR A 144 2.99 11.58 -13.79
CA TYR A 144 1.65 11.04 -13.54
C TYR A 144 1.49 9.68 -14.20
N LEU A 145 1.41 8.63 -13.38
CA LEU A 145 1.22 7.25 -13.82
C LEU A 145 -0.19 6.77 -13.48
N THR A 146 -0.76 5.92 -14.33
CA THR A 146 -1.95 5.13 -13.96
C THR A 146 -1.58 4.07 -12.92
N ALA A 147 -2.57 3.48 -12.26
CA ALA A 147 -2.35 2.43 -11.25
C ALA A 147 -1.52 1.25 -11.83
N GLN A 148 -1.83 0.81 -13.05
CA GLN A 148 -1.12 -0.29 -13.71
C GLN A 148 0.30 0.10 -14.15
N GLU A 149 0.49 1.34 -14.63
CA GLU A 149 1.82 1.86 -14.97
C GLU A 149 2.70 1.97 -13.73
N PHE A 150 2.12 2.42 -12.61
CA PHE A 150 2.80 2.50 -11.32
C PHE A 150 3.20 1.09 -10.83
N ALA A 151 2.26 0.13 -10.83
CA ALA A 151 2.53 -1.24 -10.40
C ALA A 151 3.59 -1.93 -11.27
N LEU A 152 3.58 -1.71 -12.60
CA LEU A 152 4.62 -2.21 -13.50
C LEU A 152 5.97 -1.60 -13.21
N LEU A 153 6.03 -0.28 -13.03
CA LEU A 153 7.28 0.39 -12.71
C LEU A 153 7.82 -0.06 -11.36
N HIS A 154 6.94 -0.21 -10.37
CA HIS A 154 7.30 -0.71 -9.03
C HIS A 154 7.93 -2.11 -9.12
N ALA A 155 7.28 -3.06 -9.82
CA ALA A 155 7.82 -4.40 -10.02
C ALA A 155 9.22 -4.39 -10.67
N LEU A 156 9.40 -3.54 -11.67
CA LEU A 156 10.68 -3.38 -12.36
C LEU A 156 11.75 -2.73 -11.47
N MET A 157 11.38 -1.77 -10.62
CA MET A 157 12.29 -1.09 -9.69
C MET A 157 12.72 -1.96 -8.50
N LEU A 158 11.89 -2.93 -8.11
CA LEU A 158 12.25 -3.93 -7.08
C LEU A 158 13.30 -4.94 -7.58
N SER A 159 13.45 -5.08 -8.89
CA SER A 159 14.38 -6.03 -9.49
C SER A 159 15.21 -5.33 -10.58
N PRO A 160 16.03 -4.31 -10.20
CA PRO A 160 16.84 -3.58 -11.16
C PRO A 160 17.81 -4.55 -11.85
N ASP A 161 18.03 -4.33 -13.16
CA ASP A 161 18.87 -5.16 -14.01
C ASP A 161 18.42 -6.61 -14.22
N ALA A 162 17.41 -7.11 -13.47
CA ALA A 162 16.80 -8.40 -13.72
C ALA A 162 15.70 -8.31 -14.78
N ALA A 163 15.64 -9.32 -15.65
CA ALA A 163 14.56 -9.42 -16.62
C ALA A 163 13.34 -10.12 -16.01
N LEU A 164 12.22 -9.41 -15.95
CA LEU A 164 10.94 -9.96 -15.52
C LEU A 164 10.14 -10.46 -16.73
N THR A 165 9.54 -11.65 -16.61
CA THR A 165 8.69 -12.20 -17.66
C THR A 165 7.38 -11.41 -17.79
N ARG A 166 6.74 -11.48 -18.96
CA ARG A 166 5.41 -10.86 -19.15
C ARG A 166 4.37 -11.39 -18.18
N GLU A 167 4.45 -12.68 -17.86
CA GLU A 167 3.55 -13.31 -16.89
C GLU A 167 3.77 -12.80 -15.46
N GLN A 168 5.03 -12.63 -15.03
CA GLN A 168 5.36 -12.04 -13.74
C GLN A 168 4.82 -10.61 -13.66
N LEU A 169 5.07 -9.79 -14.66
CA LEU A 169 4.58 -8.42 -14.73
C LEU A 169 3.04 -8.34 -14.74
N LEU A 170 2.39 -9.24 -15.48
CA LEU A 170 0.94 -9.32 -15.51
C LEU A 170 0.37 -9.66 -14.12
N ARG A 171 0.93 -10.66 -13.46
CA ARG A 171 0.51 -11.05 -12.11
C ARG A 171 0.70 -9.93 -11.10
N THR A 172 1.83 -9.23 -11.16
CA THR A 172 2.13 -8.15 -10.22
C THR A 172 1.22 -6.93 -10.40
N ALA A 173 0.95 -6.52 -11.66
CA ALA A 173 0.21 -5.28 -11.93
C ALA A 173 -1.31 -5.46 -12.03
N TRP A 174 -1.81 -6.69 -12.32
CA TRP A 174 -3.26 -6.96 -12.48
C TRP A 174 -3.82 -8.05 -11.57
N GLY A 175 -2.96 -8.72 -10.77
CA GLY A 175 -3.39 -9.79 -9.86
C GLY A 175 -3.57 -11.17 -10.53
N TYR A 176 -3.83 -12.19 -9.72
CA TYR A 176 -3.86 -13.60 -10.13
C TYR A 176 -5.01 -14.01 -11.09
N GLN A 177 -6.02 -13.17 -11.23
CA GLN A 177 -7.23 -13.55 -11.98
C GLN A 177 -7.16 -13.32 -13.49
N THR A 178 -6.09 -12.72 -13.97
CA THR A 178 -5.93 -12.40 -15.41
C THR A 178 -4.97 -13.40 -16.08
N VAL A 179 -5.42 -14.64 -16.25
CA VAL A 179 -4.72 -15.61 -17.09
C VAL A 179 -5.18 -15.40 -18.53
N GLY A 180 -4.36 -14.83 -19.40
CA GLY A 180 -4.65 -14.87 -20.83
C GLY A 180 -4.01 -13.83 -21.72
N GLU A 181 -3.94 -12.56 -21.38
CA GLU A 181 -3.48 -11.53 -22.32
C GLU A 181 -2.20 -10.82 -21.89
N THR A 182 -1.06 -11.49 -22.05
CA THR A 182 0.26 -10.88 -21.84
C THR A 182 0.53 -9.67 -22.75
N ARG A 183 -0.21 -9.50 -23.83
CA ARG A 183 -0.16 -8.31 -24.71
C ARG A 183 -0.56 -7.02 -24.00
N THR A 184 -1.40 -7.12 -22.95
CA THR A 184 -1.76 -5.97 -22.10
C THR A 184 -0.53 -5.34 -21.46
N VAL A 185 0.44 -6.15 -21.03
CA VAL A 185 1.72 -5.68 -20.49
C VAL A 185 2.48 -4.84 -21.51
N ASP A 186 2.57 -5.31 -22.77
CA ASP A 186 3.35 -4.65 -23.83
C ASP A 186 2.82 -3.22 -24.10
N VAL A 187 1.49 -3.05 -24.08
CA VAL A 187 0.85 -1.74 -24.27
C VAL A 187 1.18 -0.77 -23.12
N HIS A 188 1.14 -1.25 -21.88
CA HIS A 188 1.46 -0.42 -20.72
C HIS A 188 2.94 -0.12 -20.61
N ILE A 189 3.81 -1.06 -20.98
CA ILE A 189 5.25 -0.81 -21.11
C ILE A 189 5.53 0.28 -22.15
N GLN A 190 4.86 0.27 -23.29
CA GLN A 190 5.01 1.34 -24.27
C GLN A 190 4.58 2.71 -23.74
N ARG A 191 3.45 2.76 -23.00
CA ARG A 191 3.00 4.01 -22.36
C ARG A 191 4.00 4.48 -21.31
N LEU A 192 4.49 3.56 -20.50
CA LEU A 192 5.49 3.85 -19.47
C LEU A 192 6.79 4.38 -20.07
N ARG A 193 7.30 3.75 -21.16
CA ARG A 193 8.47 4.25 -21.91
C ARG A 193 8.33 5.69 -22.40
N ARG A 194 7.11 6.10 -22.81
CA ARG A 194 6.87 7.49 -23.24
C ARG A 194 6.99 8.48 -22.08
N LYS A 195 6.70 8.04 -20.85
CA LYS A 195 6.74 8.89 -19.65
C LYS A 195 8.13 8.93 -19.01
N ILE A 196 8.79 7.77 -18.86
CA ILE A 196 10.09 7.67 -18.19
C ILE A 196 11.29 7.70 -19.15
N GLY A 197 11.05 7.66 -20.45
CA GLY A 197 12.07 7.58 -21.50
C GLY A 197 12.21 6.18 -22.10
N PRO A 198 12.43 6.09 -23.43
CA PRO A 198 12.44 4.82 -24.15
C PRO A 198 13.63 3.91 -23.79
N SER A 199 14.74 4.48 -23.33
CA SER A 199 15.96 3.76 -22.95
C SER A 199 15.89 3.11 -21.57
N CYS A 200 14.97 3.57 -20.68
CA CYS A 200 14.90 3.09 -19.31
C CYS A 200 14.41 1.64 -19.21
N ILE A 201 13.57 1.18 -20.14
CA ILE A 201 13.06 -0.19 -20.15
C ILE A 201 13.53 -0.90 -21.39
N GLU A 202 14.37 -1.92 -21.20
CA GLU A 202 14.83 -2.80 -22.26
C GLU A 202 13.87 -3.96 -22.51
N THR A 203 13.68 -4.35 -23.77
CA THR A 203 13.01 -5.60 -24.10
C THR A 203 14.04 -6.73 -24.14
N VAL A 204 13.87 -7.72 -23.26
CA VAL A 204 14.70 -8.93 -23.30
C VAL A 204 14.01 -9.97 -24.17
N TYR A 205 14.64 -10.31 -25.28
CA TYR A 205 14.08 -11.19 -26.32
C TYR A 205 13.56 -12.51 -25.73
N LYS A 206 12.35 -12.90 -26.12
CA LYS A 206 11.62 -14.09 -25.64
C LYS A 206 11.37 -14.20 -24.14
N LEU A 207 11.81 -13.25 -23.33
CA LEU A 207 11.62 -13.27 -21.87
C LEU A 207 10.61 -12.22 -21.42
N GLY A 208 10.93 -10.95 -21.57
CA GLY A 208 10.08 -9.88 -21.06
C GLY A 208 10.79 -8.53 -21.06
N TYR A 209 10.83 -7.88 -19.90
CA TYR A 209 11.32 -6.52 -19.76
C TYR A 209 12.27 -6.38 -18.57
N ARG A 210 13.19 -5.43 -18.70
CA ARG A 210 14.17 -5.09 -17.67
C ARG A 210 14.29 -3.58 -17.54
N LEU A 211 14.34 -3.06 -16.32
CA LEU A 211 14.63 -1.66 -16.06
C LEU A 211 16.14 -1.45 -16.00
N LYS A 212 16.62 -0.40 -16.64
CA LYS A 212 18.02 0.04 -16.60
C LYS A 212 18.11 1.45 -16.03
N PRO A 213 19.19 1.77 -15.32
CA PRO A 213 19.48 3.16 -14.98
C PRO A 213 19.59 3.99 -16.25
N ALA A 214 18.93 5.15 -16.25
CA ALA A 214 18.99 6.13 -17.34
C ALA A 214 20.14 7.09 -17.11
#